data_5d294fac1a0b709e091861aeaa33652b
#
_entry.id   5d294fac1a0b709e091861aeaa33652b
#
_cell.length_a   1.000
_cell.length_b   1.000
_cell.length_c   1.000
_cell.angle_alpha   90.00
_cell.angle_beta   90.00
_cell.angle_gamma   90.00
#
_symmetry.space_group_name_H-M   'P 1'
#
loop_
_entity.id
_entity.type
_entity.pdbx_description
1 polymer ?
#
loop_
_entity_poly.entity_id
_entity_poly.type
_entity_poly.pdbx_seq_one_letter_code
_entity_poly.pdbx_strand_id
1 'polypeptide(L)'
;MKDISTLFSLNNKVAIITGGAGVLGGAMAMGLAGAGARVAILGRTASKTDRQAEMIRAEGGEALSITADVLNREQLEKAREAVLKKWGRIDILLNVAGGNLPGATIAPEQDFFDLSLEDFSRVVELNLHGTVLPTYVFAKPMAEQGEGVIINISSMTAQQPFSRVVGYGAAKAAIDNFTKWLAVEMAAKFGEGIRVNAIAPGVFVGEQNLRLLLNEDNSLTARGQTIISQTPMKRFGEPEELIGATVWLCSPAAAFVTGIIVPVDGGFSAFSGV
;
A
#
# COMPACT_ATOMS: atom_id res chain seq x y z
N MET A 1 24.37 1.51 -23.97
CA MET A 1 24.06 1.66 -22.54
C MET A 1 22.57 1.98 -22.44
N LYS A 2 21.79 1.27 -21.61
CA LYS A 2 20.37 1.66 -21.41
C LYS A 2 20.36 3.00 -20.68
N ASP A 3 19.56 3.96 -21.14
CA ASP A 3 19.38 5.22 -20.44
C ASP A 3 18.67 4.95 -19.11
N ILE A 4 19.23 5.47 -18.01
CA ILE A 4 18.70 5.26 -16.66
C ILE A 4 17.30 5.86 -16.52
N SER A 5 16.99 6.93 -17.20
CA SER A 5 15.68 7.56 -17.19
C SER A 5 14.60 6.62 -17.75
N THR A 6 14.93 5.81 -18.76
CA THR A 6 14.00 4.83 -19.34
C THR A 6 13.78 3.63 -18.43
N LEU A 7 14.74 3.30 -17.56
CA LEU A 7 14.60 2.20 -16.60
C LEU A 7 13.53 2.47 -15.55
N PHE A 8 13.32 3.72 -15.16
CA PHE A 8 12.33 4.12 -14.17
C PHE A 8 11.05 4.70 -14.78
N SER A 9 10.96 4.76 -16.10
CA SER A 9 9.76 5.26 -16.80
C SER A 9 8.58 4.30 -16.69
N LEU A 10 7.41 4.85 -16.41
CA LEU A 10 6.13 4.16 -16.41
C LEU A 10 5.22 4.64 -17.55
N ASN A 11 5.80 5.25 -18.58
CA ASN A 11 5.05 5.72 -19.74
C ASN A 11 4.20 4.60 -20.35
N ASN A 12 2.94 4.92 -20.66
CA ASN A 12 1.94 4.01 -21.21
C ASN A 12 1.50 2.88 -20.25
N LYS A 13 1.94 2.86 -18.99
CA LYS A 13 1.45 1.92 -17.97
C LYS A 13 0.17 2.46 -17.32
N VAL A 14 -0.71 1.56 -16.93
CA VAL A 14 -1.96 1.84 -16.23
C VAL A 14 -1.90 1.24 -14.84
N ALA A 15 -2.01 2.10 -13.82
CA ALA A 15 -1.96 1.71 -12.43
C ALA A 15 -3.33 1.87 -11.75
N ILE A 16 -3.71 0.88 -10.96
CA ILE A 16 -4.85 0.96 -10.03
C ILE A 16 -4.30 1.04 -8.62
N ILE A 17 -4.76 2.01 -7.85
CA ILE A 17 -4.32 2.23 -6.47
C ILE A 17 -5.54 2.14 -5.55
N THR A 18 -5.66 1.03 -4.80
CA THR A 18 -6.67 0.93 -3.73
C THR A 18 -6.25 1.80 -2.55
N GLY A 19 -7.19 2.47 -1.91
CA GLY A 19 -6.84 3.45 -0.88
C GLY A 19 -6.04 4.65 -1.41
N GLY A 20 -6.09 4.88 -2.72
CA GLY A 20 -5.30 5.89 -3.42
C GLY A 20 -5.62 7.34 -3.09
N ALA A 21 -6.67 7.60 -2.30
CA ALA A 21 -7.00 8.92 -1.75
C ALA A 21 -6.59 9.09 -0.27
N GLY A 22 -5.92 8.10 0.33
CA GLY A 22 -5.31 8.18 1.65
C GLY A 22 -3.93 8.85 1.59
N VAL A 23 -3.35 9.14 2.76
CA VAL A 23 -2.06 9.86 2.86
C VAL A 23 -0.96 9.15 2.07
N LEU A 24 -0.70 7.87 2.35
CA LEU A 24 0.36 7.11 1.68
C LEU A 24 -0.02 6.78 0.23
N GLY A 25 -1.27 6.32 0.01
CA GLY A 25 -1.76 5.97 -1.33
C GLY A 25 -1.78 7.17 -2.28
N GLY A 26 -2.12 8.36 -1.77
CA GLY A 26 -2.11 9.60 -2.54
C GLY A 26 -0.71 10.00 -2.99
N ALA A 27 0.29 9.96 -2.10
CA ALA A 27 1.68 10.23 -2.44
C ALA A 27 2.23 9.22 -3.47
N MET A 28 1.97 7.92 -3.26
CA MET A 28 2.37 6.89 -4.24
C MET A 28 1.71 7.09 -5.59
N ALA A 29 0.41 7.46 -5.62
CA ALA A 29 -0.31 7.74 -6.87
C ALA A 29 0.27 8.94 -7.62
N MET A 30 0.61 10.02 -6.91
CA MET A 30 1.31 11.18 -7.49
C MET A 30 2.66 10.76 -8.07
N GLY A 31 3.44 9.95 -7.34
CA GLY A 31 4.73 9.45 -7.81
C GLY A 31 4.64 8.59 -9.08
N LEU A 32 3.65 7.68 -9.15
CA LEU A 32 3.42 6.87 -10.35
C LEU A 32 3.00 7.74 -11.55
N ALA A 33 2.11 8.72 -11.33
CA ALA A 33 1.70 9.67 -12.36
C ALA A 33 2.90 10.52 -12.85
N GLY A 34 3.72 11.02 -11.92
CA GLY A 34 4.96 11.76 -12.23
C GLY A 34 5.99 10.93 -13.01
N ALA A 35 5.99 9.60 -12.84
CA ALA A 35 6.80 8.67 -13.62
C ALA A 35 6.18 8.31 -14.99
N GLY A 36 5.01 8.86 -15.35
CA GLY A 36 4.33 8.71 -16.63
C GLY A 36 3.20 7.67 -16.67
N ALA A 37 2.80 7.09 -15.54
CA ALA A 37 1.66 6.18 -15.51
C ALA A 37 0.32 6.93 -15.55
N ARG A 38 -0.69 6.29 -16.18
CA ARG A 38 -2.11 6.66 -16.00
C ARG A 38 -2.60 6.00 -14.73
N VAL A 39 -3.27 6.74 -13.86
CA VAL A 39 -3.61 6.21 -12.53
C VAL A 39 -5.12 6.21 -12.26
N ALA A 40 -5.65 5.08 -11.78
CA ALA A 40 -7.00 4.94 -11.29
C ALA A 40 -6.99 4.96 -9.75
N ILE A 41 -7.59 5.99 -9.17
CA ILE A 41 -7.67 6.20 -7.73
C ILE A 41 -8.93 5.53 -7.20
N LEU A 42 -8.77 4.43 -6.46
CA LEU A 42 -9.89 3.67 -5.92
C LEU A 42 -10.01 3.87 -4.41
N GLY A 43 -11.21 4.19 -3.97
CA GLY A 43 -11.53 4.38 -2.56
C GLY A 43 -13.03 4.47 -2.30
N ARG A 44 -13.46 4.41 -1.04
CA ARG A 44 -14.88 4.40 -0.65
C ARG A 44 -15.57 5.76 -0.68
N THR A 45 -14.81 6.85 -0.66
CA THR A 45 -15.34 8.21 -0.54
C THR A 45 -15.10 8.96 -1.84
N ALA A 46 -16.15 9.18 -2.63
CA ALA A 46 -16.09 9.82 -3.94
C ALA A 46 -15.35 11.18 -3.88
N SER A 47 -15.70 12.05 -2.95
CA SER A 47 -15.08 13.38 -2.83
C SER A 47 -13.57 13.33 -2.58
N LYS A 48 -13.07 12.30 -1.86
CA LYS A 48 -11.62 12.12 -1.63
C LYS A 48 -10.93 11.59 -2.91
N THR A 49 -11.54 10.61 -3.60
CA THR A 49 -10.98 10.05 -4.84
C THR A 49 -11.00 11.06 -5.98
N ASP A 50 -12.07 11.87 -6.10
CA ASP A 50 -12.19 12.94 -7.09
C ASP A 50 -11.11 14.00 -6.87
N ARG A 51 -10.96 14.49 -5.62
CA ARG A 51 -9.92 15.45 -5.27
C ARG A 51 -8.52 14.95 -5.61
N GLN A 52 -8.19 13.70 -5.28
CA GLN A 52 -6.88 13.14 -5.58
C GLN A 52 -6.64 13.03 -7.10
N ALA A 53 -7.66 12.62 -7.85
CA ALA A 53 -7.57 12.57 -9.30
C ALA A 53 -7.43 13.97 -9.93
N GLU A 54 -8.09 14.99 -9.36
CA GLU A 54 -7.93 16.38 -9.79
C GLU A 54 -6.52 16.91 -9.53
N MET A 55 -5.94 16.62 -8.37
CA MET A 55 -4.55 17.01 -8.05
C MET A 55 -3.57 16.42 -9.07
N ILE A 56 -3.72 15.15 -9.43
CA ILE A 56 -2.86 14.50 -10.43
C ILE A 56 -3.04 15.15 -11.81
N ARG A 57 -4.28 15.46 -12.21
CA ARG A 57 -4.55 16.14 -13.48
C ARG A 57 -4.01 17.57 -13.53
N ALA A 58 -4.03 18.28 -12.41
CA ALA A 58 -3.48 19.63 -12.28
C ALA A 58 -1.94 19.65 -12.49
N GLU A 59 -1.26 18.56 -12.11
CA GLU A 59 0.18 18.37 -12.36
C GLU A 59 0.48 17.75 -13.75
N GLY A 60 -0.53 17.68 -14.63
CA GLY A 60 -0.35 17.19 -16.01
C GLY A 60 -0.45 15.68 -16.19
N GLY A 61 -0.76 14.92 -15.14
CA GLY A 61 -0.97 13.48 -15.20
C GLY A 61 -2.37 13.08 -15.69
N GLU A 62 -2.53 11.82 -16.09
CA GLU A 62 -3.84 11.23 -16.38
C GLU A 62 -4.38 10.47 -15.16
N ALA A 63 -5.57 10.83 -14.67
CA ALA A 63 -6.20 10.14 -13.55
C ALA A 63 -7.69 9.82 -13.77
N LEU A 64 -8.14 8.71 -13.18
CA LEU A 64 -9.53 8.27 -13.10
C LEU A 64 -9.90 8.09 -11.63
N SER A 65 -10.98 8.74 -11.19
CA SER A 65 -11.56 8.50 -9.86
C SER A 65 -12.55 7.35 -9.93
N ILE A 66 -12.45 6.42 -8.97
CA ILE A 66 -13.35 5.26 -8.86
C ILE A 66 -13.79 5.10 -7.41
N THR A 67 -15.11 5.11 -7.21
CA THR A 67 -15.69 4.81 -5.90
C THR A 67 -15.98 3.31 -5.82
N ALA A 68 -15.24 2.61 -4.95
CA ALA A 68 -15.46 1.18 -4.69
C ALA A 68 -14.94 0.78 -3.31
N ASP A 69 -15.57 -0.24 -2.71
CA ASP A 69 -15.09 -0.90 -1.51
C ASP A 69 -14.23 -2.11 -1.92
N VAL A 70 -13.03 -2.23 -1.34
CA VAL A 70 -12.10 -3.34 -1.58
C VAL A 70 -12.63 -4.70 -1.11
N LEU A 71 -13.65 -4.71 -0.26
CA LEU A 71 -14.34 -5.90 0.20
C LEU A 71 -15.57 -6.27 -0.65
N ASN A 72 -15.92 -5.46 -1.66
CA ASN A 72 -17.06 -5.70 -2.53
C ASN A 72 -16.60 -6.12 -3.93
N ARG A 73 -16.71 -7.42 -4.23
CA ARG A 73 -16.28 -8.00 -5.50
C ARG A 73 -16.95 -7.36 -6.72
N GLU A 74 -18.25 -7.14 -6.68
CA GLU A 74 -19.00 -6.57 -7.81
C GLU A 74 -18.53 -5.14 -8.14
N GLN A 75 -18.28 -4.32 -7.10
CA GLN A 75 -17.74 -2.97 -7.29
C GLN A 75 -16.32 -2.99 -7.88
N LEU A 76 -15.48 -3.94 -7.48
CA LEU A 76 -14.14 -4.10 -8.03
C LEU A 76 -14.17 -4.59 -9.48
N GLU A 77 -15.09 -5.50 -9.84
CA GLU A 77 -15.28 -5.96 -11.23
C GLU A 77 -15.74 -4.80 -12.13
N LYS A 78 -16.69 -3.97 -11.67
CA LYS A 78 -17.10 -2.72 -12.37
C LYS A 78 -15.94 -1.73 -12.50
N ALA A 79 -15.12 -1.59 -11.46
CA ALA A 79 -13.92 -0.75 -11.49
C ALA A 79 -12.92 -1.24 -12.55
N ARG A 80 -12.67 -2.57 -12.61
CA ARG A 80 -11.82 -3.19 -13.64
C ARG A 80 -12.33 -2.88 -15.05
N GLU A 81 -13.63 -3.07 -15.29
CA GLU A 81 -14.27 -2.79 -16.58
C GLU A 81 -14.14 -1.31 -16.97
N ALA A 82 -14.33 -0.39 -16.03
CA ALA A 82 -14.18 1.04 -16.27
C ALA A 82 -12.74 1.41 -16.69
N VAL A 83 -11.72 0.84 -16.02
CA VAL A 83 -10.32 1.05 -16.37
C VAL A 83 -9.98 0.46 -17.73
N LEU A 84 -10.41 -0.78 -18.01
CA LEU A 84 -10.19 -1.42 -19.30
C LEU A 84 -10.90 -0.70 -20.44
N LYS A 85 -12.12 -0.23 -20.24
CA LYS A 85 -12.86 0.59 -21.22
C LYS A 85 -12.13 1.89 -21.54
N LYS A 86 -11.53 2.54 -20.51
CA LYS A 86 -10.86 3.83 -20.69
C LYS A 86 -9.47 3.71 -21.31
N TRP A 87 -8.68 2.71 -20.89
CA TRP A 87 -7.25 2.64 -21.24
C TRP A 87 -6.81 1.31 -21.88
N GLY A 88 -7.69 0.31 -21.95
CA GLY A 88 -7.47 -0.96 -22.66
C GLY A 88 -6.58 -1.96 -21.93
N ARG A 89 -5.98 -1.58 -20.79
CA ARG A 89 -5.02 -2.42 -20.05
C ARG A 89 -4.97 -2.11 -18.56
N ILE A 90 -4.39 -3.02 -17.78
CA ILE A 90 -4.00 -2.82 -16.39
C ILE A 90 -2.61 -3.41 -16.23
N ASP A 91 -1.63 -2.60 -15.79
CA ASP A 91 -0.24 -3.01 -15.67
C ASP A 91 0.24 -3.07 -14.23
N ILE A 92 -0.31 -2.22 -13.36
CA ILE A 92 0.15 -2.04 -11.99
C ILE A 92 -1.06 -2.06 -11.06
N LEU A 93 -0.96 -2.85 -9.99
CA LEU A 93 -1.89 -2.82 -8.86
C LEU A 93 -1.13 -2.46 -7.59
N LEU A 94 -1.50 -1.34 -6.95
CA LEU A 94 -1.07 -1.01 -5.60
C LEU A 94 -2.20 -1.29 -4.62
N ASN A 95 -2.01 -2.26 -3.73
CA ASN A 95 -2.90 -2.58 -2.63
C ASN A 95 -2.51 -1.76 -1.39
N VAL A 96 -3.06 -0.53 -1.30
CA VAL A 96 -2.76 0.40 -0.19
C VAL A 96 -3.92 0.51 0.80
N ALA A 97 -5.14 0.10 0.40
CA ALA A 97 -6.30 0.11 1.29
C ALA A 97 -6.04 -0.76 2.52
N GLY A 98 -6.28 -0.20 3.69
CA GLY A 98 -6.07 -0.86 4.97
C GLY A 98 -6.17 0.11 6.13
N GLY A 99 -5.97 -0.39 7.33
CA GLY A 99 -6.00 0.42 8.54
C GLY A 99 -6.31 -0.40 9.78
N ASN A 100 -6.42 0.30 10.92
CA ASN A 100 -6.81 -0.29 12.19
C ASN A 100 -8.14 0.31 12.68
N LEU A 101 -8.76 -0.34 13.67
CA LEU A 101 -9.99 0.11 14.33
C LEU A 101 -9.69 0.40 15.81
N PRO A 102 -10.37 1.37 16.41
CA PRO A 102 -10.20 1.68 17.84
C PRO A 102 -10.42 0.46 18.73
N GLY A 103 -11.48 -0.32 18.51
CA GLY A 103 -11.80 -1.53 19.31
C GLY A 103 -10.86 -2.72 19.08
N ALA A 104 -10.03 -2.70 18.03
CA ALA A 104 -8.93 -3.63 17.81
C ALA A 104 -7.59 -3.13 18.36
N THR A 105 -7.60 -2.03 19.12
CA THR A 105 -6.42 -1.42 19.75
C THR A 105 -6.54 -1.56 21.27
N ILE A 106 -5.64 -2.30 21.90
CA ILE A 106 -5.59 -2.47 23.35
C ILE A 106 -5.01 -1.18 23.97
N ALA A 107 -5.75 -0.51 24.86
CA ALA A 107 -5.28 0.68 25.56
C ALA A 107 -4.20 0.33 26.61
N PRO A 108 -3.40 1.29 27.12
CA PRO A 108 -2.32 1.01 28.06
C PRO A 108 -2.78 0.34 29.37
N GLU A 109 -4.01 0.64 29.80
CA GLU A 109 -4.66 0.12 30.99
C GLU A 109 -5.42 -1.20 30.78
N GLN A 110 -5.50 -1.66 29.54
CA GLN A 110 -6.18 -2.89 29.12
C GLN A 110 -5.17 -4.03 28.88
N ASP A 111 -5.69 -5.27 28.94
CA ASP A 111 -4.92 -6.45 28.61
C ASP A 111 -5.49 -7.18 27.37
N PHE A 112 -4.91 -8.35 27.07
CA PHE A 112 -5.31 -9.13 25.88
C PHE A 112 -6.78 -9.56 25.90
N PHE A 113 -7.36 -9.78 27.09
CA PHE A 113 -8.72 -10.26 27.23
C PHE A 113 -9.78 -9.16 27.05
N ASP A 114 -9.36 -7.88 27.03
CA ASP A 114 -10.19 -6.73 26.69
C ASP A 114 -10.31 -6.50 25.17
N LEU A 115 -9.61 -7.31 24.35
CA LEU A 115 -9.63 -7.19 22.90
C LEU A 115 -11.03 -7.54 22.34
N SER A 116 -11.63 -6.64 21.57
CA SER A 116 -12.81 -6.95 20.76
C SER A 116 -12.47 -7.93 19.65
N LEU A 117 -12.90 -9.18 19.76
CA LEU A 117 -12.70 -10.19 18.71
C LEU A 117 -13.46 -9.86 17.42
N GLU A 118 -14.56 -9.13 17.51
CA GLU A 118 -15.30 -8.63 16.35
C GLU A 118 -14.46 -7.61 15.59
N ASP A 119 -13.90 -6.58 16.27
CA ASP A 119 -13.08 -5.57 15.64
C ASP A 119 -11.73 -6.14 15.17
N PHE A 120 -11.18 -7.13 15.89
CA PHE A 120 -10.03 -7.90 15.40
C PHE A 120 -10.33 -8.55 14.05
N SER A 121 -11.47 -9.24 13.92
CA SER A 121 -11.89 -9.90 12.68
C SER A 121 -12.09 -8.88 11.54
N ARG A 122 -12.72 -7.73 11.83
CA ARG A 122 -12.93 -6.65 10.87
C ARG A 122 -11.60 -6.03 10.38
N VAL A 123 -10.61 -5.89 11.28
CA VAL A 123 -9.27 -5.41 10.91
C VAL A 123 -8.55 -6.41 10.02
N VAL A 124 -8.63 -7.70 10.34
CA VAL A 124 -8.06 -8.77 9.49
C VAL A 124 -8.75 -8.79 8.12
N GLU A 125 -10.07 -8.72 8.09
CA GLU A 125 -10.84 -8.67 6.84
C GLU A 125 -10.43 -7.46 5.98
N LEU A 126 -10.42 -6.25 6.54
CA LEU A 126 -10.05 -5.05 5.80
C LEU A 126 -8.63 -5.14 5.22
N ASN A 127 -7.65 -5.58 6.01
CA ASN A 127 -6.25 -5.57 5.57
C ASN A 127 -5.93 -6.76 4.67
N LEU A 128 -6.29 -8.00 5.07
CA LEU A 128 -5.95 -9.20 4.31
C LEU A 128 -6.90 -9.40 3.12
N HIS A 129 -8.22 -9.50 3.36
CA HIS A 129 -9.18 -9.68 2.26
C HIS A 129 -9.22 -8.46 1.35
N GLY A 130 -9.08 -7.24 1.91
CA GLY A 130 -8.95 -5.99 1.14
C GLY A 130 -7.68 -5.87 0.31
N THR A 131 -6.73 -6.81 0.45
CA THR A 131 -5.57 -6.99 -0.44
C THR A 131 -5.81 -8.15 -1.42
N VAL A 132 -6.30 -9.30 -0.93
CA VAL A 132 -6.49 -10.52 -1.74
C VAL A 132 -7.58 -10.33 -2.80
N LEU A 133 -8.71 -9.74 -2.44
CA LEU A 133 -9.84 -9.58 -3.36
C LEU A 133 -9.56 -8.62 -4.52
N PRO A 134 -8.99 -7.41 -4.33
CA PRO A 134 -8.53 -6.58 -5.45
C PRO A 134 -7.50 -7.29 -6.31
N THR A 135 -6.55 -8.02 -5.69
CA THR A 135 -5.57 -8.81 -6.43
C THR A 135 -6.26 -9.84 -7.33
N TYR A 136 -7.22 -10.60 -6.81
CA TYR A 136 -7.99 -11.58 -7.58
C TYR A 136 -8.71 -10.96 -8.79
N VAL A 137 -9.25 -9.74 -8.62
CA VAL A 137 -10.01 -9.07 -9.69
C VAL A 137 -9.08 -8.41 -10.72
N PHE A 138 -8.06 -7.70 -10.28
CA PHE A 138 -7.23 -6.87 -11.17
C PHE A 138 -6.01 -7.59 -11.73
N ALA A 139 -5.55 -8.69 -11.12
CA ALA A 139 -4.46 -9.48 -11.68
C ALA A 139 -4.89 -10.34 -12.88
N LYS A 140 -6.20 -10.60 -13.07
CA LYS A 140 -6.68 -11.39 -14.19
C LYS A 140 -6.31 -10.81 -15.56
N PRO A 141 -6.56 -9.51 -15.86
CA PRO A 141 -6.07 -8.90 -17.11
C PRO A 141 -4.53 -8.93 -17.24
N MET A 142 -3.78 -8.80 -16.14
CA MET A 142 -2.32 -8.90 -16.17
C MET A 142 -1.86 -10.31 -16.57
N ALA A 143 -2.53 -11.35 -16.04
CA ALA A 143 -2.26 -12.75 -16.39
C ALA A 143 -2.56 -13.03 -17.89
N GLU A 144 -3.66 -12.48 -18.40
CA GLU A 144 -4.03 -12.57 -19.81
C GLU A 144 -3.05 -11.82 -20.74
N GLN A 145 -2.47 -10.72 -20.27
CA GLN A 145 -1.45 -9.93 -20.96
C GLN A 145 -0.05 -10.57 -20.88
N GLY A 146 0.20 -11.44 -19.90
CA GLY A 146 1.53 -11.98 -19.59
C GLY A 146 2.47 -10.95 -18.95
N GLU A 147 1.98 -9.79 -18.53
CA GLU A 147 2.77 -8.70 -17.95
C GLU A 147 1.97 -7.97 -16.86
N GLY A 148 2.60 -7.69 -15.73
CA GLY A 148 1.99 -6.91 -14.65
C GLY A 148 2.86 -6.80 -13.40
N VAL A 149 2.54 -5.82 -12.57
CA VAL A 149 3.21 -5.62 -11.28
C VAL A 149 2.17 -5.44 -10.18
N ILE A 150 2.31 -6.21 -9.12
CA ILE A 150 1.47 -6.11 -7.92
C ILE A 150 2.35 -5.68 -6.76
N ILE A 151 1.99 -4.58 -6.11
CA ILE A 151 2.66 -4.09 -4.90
C ILE A 151 1.67 -4.08 -3.75
N ASN A 152 1.95 -4.87 -2.74
CA ASN A 152 1.17 -4.90 -1.50
C ASN A 152 1.79 -3.95 -0.46
N ILE A 153 0.97 -3.30 0.34
CA ILE A 153 1.47 -2.53 1.48
C ILE A 153 1.39 -3.40 2.73
N SER A 154 2.58 -3.82 3.16
CA SER A 154 2.83 -4.48 4.43
C SER A 154 2.98 -3.46 5.57
N SER A 155 3.73 -3.77 6.58
CA SER A 155 4.07 -2.88 7.71
C SER A 155 5.25 -3.47 8.48
N MET A 156 5.97 -2.64 9.23
CA MET A 156 6.94 -3.14 10.22
C MET A 156 6.30 -4.03 11.29
N THR A 157 4.98 -3.86 11.55
CA THR A 157 4.23 -4.75 12.46
C THR A 157 4.16 -6.21 12.00
N ALA A 158 4.44 -6.48 10.73
CA ALA A 158 4.53 -7.85 10.19
C ALA A 158 5.83 -8.55 10.60
N GLN A 159 6.90 -7.79 10.79
CA GLN A 159 8.25 -8.29 11.09
C GLN A 159 8.58 -8.23 12.59
N GLN A 160 8.11 -7.19 13.26
CA GLN A 160 8.32 -6.96 14.69
C GLN A 160 6.98 -6.64 15.36
N PRO A 161 6.63 -7.29 16.48
CA PRO A 161 5.35 -7.05 17.12
C PRO A 161 5.30 -5.64 17.70
N PHE A 162 4.33 -4.84 17.25
CA PHE A 162 4.02 -3.58 17.89
C PHE A 162 3.00 -3.82 19.00
N SER A 163 3.23 -3.22 20.15
CA SER A 163 2.24 -3.21 21.23
C SER A 163 0.90 -2.67 20.73
N ARG A 164 -0.21 -3.18 21.27
CA ARG A 164 -1.58 -2.68 21.14
C ARG A 164 -2.32 -3.02 19.83
N VAL A 165 -1.66 -3.43 18.74
CA VAL A 165 -2.29 -3.57 17.40
C VAL A 165 -2.19 -4.99 16.82
N VAL A 166 -2.55 -6.00 17.64
CA VAL A 166 -2.35 -7.41 17.31
C VAL A 166 -3.05 -7.84 16.00
N GLY A 167 -4.29 -7.44 15.77
CA GLY A 167 -5.05 -7.81 14.56
C GLY A 167 -4.43 -7.23 13.29
N TYR A 168 -3.97 -5.99 13.37
CA TYR A 168 -3.28 -5.33 12.27
C TYR A 168 -1.94 -6.03 11.96
N GLY A 169 -1.12 -6.29 12.98
CA GLY A 169 0.17 -7.00 12.81
C GLY A 169 0.00 -8.39 12.20
N ALA A 170 -0.97 -9.17 12.70
CA ALA A 170 -1.27 -10.50 12.16
C ALA A 170 -1.70 -10.44 10.69
N ALA A 171 -2.58 -9.50 10.32
CA ALA A 171 -3.00 -9.33 8.93
C ALA A 171 -1.82 -8.91 8.02
N LYS A 172 -0.93 -8.04 8.48
CA LYS A 172 0.25 -7.61 7.70
C LYS A 172 1.28 -8.73 7.54
N ALA A 173 1.46 -9.58 8.53
CA ALA A 173 2.29 -10.80 8.41
C ALA A 173 1.68 -11.79 7.38
N ALA A 174 0.37 -11.94 7.36
CA ALA A 174 -0.32 -12.72 6.34
C ALA A 174 -0.14 -12.13 4.93
N ILE A 175 -0.12 -10.81 4.77
CA ILE A 175 0.18 -10.14 3.48
C ILE A 175 1.61 -10.43 3.03
N ASP A 176 2.60 -10.45 3.92
CA ASP A 176 3.98 -10.79 3.59
C ASP A 176 4.08 -12.23 3.03
N ASN A 177 3.41 -13.18 3.67
CA ASN A 177 3.35 -14.55 3.18
C ASN A 177 2.60 -14.66 1.85
N PHE A 178 1.43 -14.01 1.73
CA PHE A 178 0.65 -13.94 0.49
C PHE A 178 1.46 -13.36 -0.67
N THR A 179 2.23 -12.30 -0.43
CA THR A 179 3.10 -11.67 -1.44
C THR A 179 4.12 -12.66 -1.99
N LYS A 180 4.80 -13.40 -1.11
CA LYS A 180 5.81 -14.40 -1.50
C LYS A 180 5.18 -15.57 -2.25
N TRP A 181 4.06 -16.10 -1.74
CA TRP A 181 3.35 -17.20 -2.39
C TRP A 181 2.86 -16.78 -3.78
N LEU A 182 2.23 -15.62 -3.89
CA LEU A 182 1.68 -15.12 -5.14
C LEU A 182 2.78 -14.83 -6.17
N ALA A 183 3.95 -14.33 -5.75
CA ALA A 183 5.08 -14.11 -6.63
C ALA A 183 5.53 -15.40 -7.33
N VAL A 184 5.60 -16.50 -6.57
CA VAL A 184 5.95 -17.83 -7.11
C VAL A 184 4.85 -18.34 -8.05
N GLU A 185 3.59 -18.26 -7.64
CA GLU A 185 2.45 -18.76 -8.41
C GLU A 185 2.31 -18.02 -9.74
N MET A 186 2.40 -16.68 -9.73
CA MET A 186 2.25 -15.88 -10.94
C MET A 186 3.40 -16.13 -11.93
N ALA A 187 4.63 -16.20 -11.46
CA ALA A 187 5.77 -16.51 -12.31
C ALA A 187 5.70 -17.92 -12.90
N ALA A 188 5.29 -18.92 -12.12
CA ALA A 188 5.20 -20.32 -12.56
C ALA A 188 4.07 -20.56 -13.56
N LYS A 189 2.93 -19.85 -13.44
CA LYS A 189 1.73 -20.09 -14.24
C LYS A 189 1.58 -19.14 -15.43
N PHE A 190 2.07 -17.90 -15.32
CA PHE A 190 1.83 -16.84 -16.30
C PHE A 190 3.12 -16.24 -16.86
N GLY A 191 4.30 -16.76 -16.45
CA GLY A 191 5.60 -16.36 -16.97
C GLY A 191 6.28 -15.22 -16.21
N GLU A 192 7.49 -14.89 -16.65
CA GLU A 192 8.39 -13.95 -16.00
C GLU A 192 7.93 -12.48 -15.99
N GLY A 193 6.92 -12.15 -16.82
CA GLY A 193 6.42 -10.79 -16.96
C GLY A 193 5.58 -10.30 -15.79
N ILE A 194 5.17 -11.17 -14.84
CA ILE A 194 4.34 -10.78 -13.69
C ILE A 194 5.16 -10.84 -12.41
N ARG A 195 5.25 -9.70 -11.73
CA ARG A 195 6.02 -9.55 -10.49
C ARG A 195 5.13 -9.12 -9.33
N VAL A 196 5.39 -9.68 -8.15
CA VAL A 196 4.64 -9.38 -6.93
C VAL A 196 5.61 -9.08 -5.81
N ASN A 197 5.53 -7.89 -5.23
CA ASN A 197 6.38 -7.45 -4.13
C ASN A 197 5.56 -6.71 -3.07
N ALA A 198 6.16 -6.41 -1.94
CA ALA A 198 5.55 -5.56 -0.94
C ALA A 198 6.50 -4.43 -0.51
N ILE A 199 5.92 -3.31 -0.11
CA ILE A 199 6.59 -2.26 0.65
C ILE A 199 6.11 -2.37 2.09
N ALA A 200 7.03 -2.32 3.04
CA ALA A 200 6.75 -2.31 4.46
C ALA A 200 7.12 -0.94 5.05
N PRO A 201 6.15 0.01 5.13
CA PRO A 201 6.40 1.31 5.71
C PRO A 201 6.71 1.21 7.20
N GLY A 202 7.64 2.04 7.68
CA GLY A 202 7.81 2.36 9.08
C GLY A 202 6.63 3.17 9.61
N VAL A 203 6.91 4.13 10.49
CA VAL A 203 5.85 4.98 11.04
C VAL A 203 5.79 6.31 10.28
N PHE A 204 4.67 6.51 9.61
CA PHE A 204 4.30 7.73 8.89
C PHE A 204 3.10 8.36 9.59
N VAL A 205 3.09 9.68 9.74
CA VAL A 205 1.95 10.37 10.35
C VAL A 205 0.81 10.47 9.34
N GLY A 206 -0.36 10.00 9.72
CA GLY A 206 -1.58 10.05 8.91
C GLY A 206 -2.82 10.31 9.77
N GLU A 207 -3.98 10.51 9.14
CA GLU A 207 -5.24 10.80 9.84
C GLU A 207 -5.55 9.76 10.95
N GLN A 208 -5.24 8.48 10.70
CA GLN A 208 -5.58 7.37 11.61
C GLN A 208 -4.72 7.30 12.88
N ASN A 209 -3.48 7.80 12.82
CA ASN A 209 -2.53 7.67 13.92
C ASN A 209 -2.04 9.03 14.48
N LEU A 210 -2.53 10.13 13.92
CA LEU A 210 -2.11 11.49 14.31
C LEU A 210 -2.15 11.68 15.82
N ARG A 211 -3.29 11.38 16.46
CA ARG A 211 -3.49 11.57 17.91
C ARG A 211 -2.83 10.50 18.78
N LEU A 212 -2.38 9.41 18.19
CA LEU A 212 -1.55 8.43 18.89
C LEU A 212 -0.08 8.87 18.96
N LEU A 213 0.37 9.70 18.02
CA LEU A 213 1.75 10.10 17.84
C LEU A 213 2.03 11.55 18.27
N LEU A 214 1.06 12.44 18.05
CA LEU A 214 1.18 13.87 18.29
C LEU A 214 0.04 14.38 19.17
N ASN A 215 0.39 15.27 20.10
CA ASN A 215 -0.52 16.06 20.91
C ASN A 215 -1.20 17.17 20.06
N GLU A 216 -2.13 17.91 20.63
CA GLU A 216 -2.81 19.02 19.93
C GLU A 216 -1.87 20.16 19.51
N ASP A 217 -0.82 20.38 20.29
CA ASP A 217 0.24 21.36 20.01
C ASP A 217 1.34 20.84 19.06
N ASN A 218 1.13 19.66 18.44
CA ASN A 218 2.07 18.93 17.61
C ASN A 218 3.34 18.43 18.31
N SER A 219 3.44 18.54 19.64
CA SER A 219 4.49 17.85 20.39
C SER A 219 4.27 16.33 20.36
N LEU A 220 5.35 15.56 20.57
CA LEU A 220 5.27 14.10 20.57
C LEU A 220 4.53 13.59 21.80
N THR A 221 3.62 12.64 21.61
CA THR A 221 3.10 11.81 22.71
C THR A 221 4.20 10.90 23.25
N ALA A 222 4.01 10.29 24.42
CA ALA A 222 4.93 9.28 24.94
C ALA A 222 5.16 8.14 23.95
N ARG A 223 4.10 7.72 23.21
CA ARG A 223 4.21 6.71 22.14
C ARG A 223 5.02 7.23 20.96
N GLY A 224 4.80 8.46 20.53
CA GLY A 224 5.58 9.10 19.47
C GLY A 224 7.06 9.17 19.82
N GLN A 225 7.40 9.56 21.06
CA GLN A 225 8.78 9.60 21.57
C GLN A 225 9.42 8.21 21.56
N THR A 226 8.71 7.17 22.03
CA THR A 226 9.20 5.79 22.02
C THR A 226 9.51 5.34 20.60
N ILE A 227 8.61 5.57 19.64
CA ILE A 227 8.81 5.19 18.25
C ILE A 227 10.03 5.89 17.64
N ILE A 228 10.15 7.20 17.83
CA ILE A 228 11.29 7.99 17.33
C ILE A 228 12.60 7.52 17.99
N SER A 229 12.59 7.22 19.29
CA SER A 229 13.78 6.71 19.97
C SER A 229 14.29 5.39 19.38
N GLN A 230 13.38 4.54 18.92
CA GLN A 230 13.68 3.27 18.26
C GLN A 230 13.94 3.38 16.74
N THR A 231 13.68 4.55 16.17
CA THR A 231 13.97 4.81 14.75
C THR A 231 15.34 5.46 14.61
N PRO A 232 16.35 4.81 13.97
CA PRO A 232 17.69 5.39 13.83
C PRO A 232 17.73 6.79 13.19
N MET A 233 16.88 7.05 12.19
CA MET A 233 16.78 8.38 11.56
C MET A 233 16.09 9.43 12.42
N LYS A 234 15.62 9.10 13.66
CA LYS A 234 15.08 10.00 14.67
C LYS A 234 13.93 10.90 14.22
N ARG A 235 13.12 10.42 13.28
CA ARG A 235 11.91 11.10 12.81
C ARG A 235 10.87 10.11 12.27
N PHE A 236 9.68 10.57 12.04
CA PHE A 236 8.70 9.85 11.22
C PHE A 236 9.04 9.97 9.74
N GLY A 237 8.54 9.04 8.93
CA GLY A 237 8.65 9.12 7.47
C GLY A 237 7.68 10.15 6.89
N GLU A 238 8.09 10.78 5.79
CA GLU A 238 7.26 11.62 4.95
C GLU A 238 6.63 10.75 3.84
N PRO A 239 5.33 10.91 3.51
CA PRO A 239 4.66 10.06 2.52
C PRO A 239 5.37 9.97 1.16
N GLU A 240 6.03 11.05 0.74
CA GLU A 240 6.79 11.18 -0.50
C GLU A 240 8.02 10.26 -0.52
N GLU A 241 8.54 9.86 0.64
CA GLU A 241 9.69 8.95 0.73
C GLU A 241 9.35 7.51 0.31
N LEU A 242 8.07 7.17 0.16
CA LEU A 242 7.61 5.91 -0.43
C LEU A 242 7.66 5.92 -1.96
N ILE A 243 7.71 7.09 -2.61
CA ILE A 243 7.64 7.23 -4.07
C ILE A 243 8.80 6.48 -4.73
N GLY A 244 10.03 6.66 -4.23
CA GLY A 244 11.22 6.05 -4.83
C GLY A 244 11.11 4.52 -4.91
N ALA A 245 10.76 3.87 -3.79
CA ALA A 245 10.57 2.42 -3.74
C ALA A 245 9.40 1.95 -4.62
N THR A 246 8.30 2.72 -4.64
CA THR A 246 7.12 2.42 -5.46
C THR A 246 7.43 2.47 -6.95
N VAL A 247 8.05 3.53 -7.43
CA VAL A 247 8.42 3.69 -8.84
C VAL A 247 9.45 2.63 -9.24
N TRP A 248 10.47 2.39 -8.42
CA TRP A 248 11.45 1.33 -8.67
C TRP A 248 10.80 -0.02 -8.86
N LEU A 249 10.01 -0.49 -7.88
CA LEU A 249 9.38 -1.81 -7.95
C LEU A 249 8.38 -1.94 -9.12
N CYS A 250 7.72 -0.85 -9.52
CA CYS A 250 6.78 -0.83 -10.64
C CYS A 250 7.48 -0.77 -12.01
N SER A 251 8.74 -0.36 -12.07
CA SER A 251 9.45 -0.05 -13.30
C SER A 251 10.29 -1.22 -13.85
N PRO A 252 10.80 -1.10 -15.10
CA PRO A 252 11.77 -2.04 -15.66
C PRO A 252 13.08 -2.16 -14.86
N ALA A 253 13.43 -1.18 -14.02
CA ALA A 253 14.60 -1.26 -13.13
C ALA A 253 14.52 -2.43 -12.12
N ALA A 254 13.31 -2.93 -11.84
CA ALA A 254 13.07 -4.07 -10.97
C ALA A 254 12.67 -5.35 -11.74
N ALA A 255 13.04 -5.49 -13.00
CA ALA A 255 12.59 -6.60 -13.86
C ALA A 255 12.90 -8.00 -13.31
N PHE A 256 13.94 -8.17 -12.51
CA PHE A 256 14.30 -9.45 -11.88
C PHE A 256 14.04 -9.46 -10.36
N VAL A 257 13.08 -8.62 -9.90
CA VAL A 257 12.73 -8.49 -8.48
C VAL A 257 11.29 -8.92 -8.28
N THR A 258 11.08 -10.05 -7.62
CA THR A 258 9.76 -10.56 -7.24
C THR A 258 9.83 -11.32 -5.91
N GLY A 259 8.77 -11.29 -5.12
CA GLY A 259 8.64 -11.98 -3.83
C GLY A 259 9.34 -11.29 -2.64
N ILE A 260 9.84 -10.06 -2.80
CA ILE A 260 10.50 -9.33 -1.71
C ILE A 260 9.55 -8.42 -0.94
N ILE A 261 9.91 -8.14 0.31
CA ILE A 261 9.32 -7.12 1.15
C ILE A 261 10.38 -6.06 1.41
N VAL A 262 10.13 -4.83 0.96
CA VAL A 262 11.08 -3.71 1.05
C VAL A 262 10.73 -2.82 2.24
N PRO A 263 11.53 -2.78 3.32
CA PRO A 263 11.37 -1.81 4.39
C PRO A 263 11.64 -0.38 3.88
N VAL A 264 10.76 0.57 4.24
CA VAL A 264 10.99 2.01 4.10
C VAL A 264 10.64 2.61 5.46
N ASP A 265 11.57 2.60 6.40
CA ASP A 265 11.27 2.69 7.83
C ASP A 265 12.27 3.50 8.67
N GLY A 266 13.20 4.20 8.02
CA GLY A 266 14.24 4.97 8.73
C GLY A 266 15.20 4.13 9.58
N GLY A 267 15.31 2.82 9.25
CA GLY A 267 16.17 1.85 9.94
C GLY A 267 15.51 1.19 11.15
N PHE A 268 14.21 1.38 11.35
CA PHE A 268 13.48 0.83 12.51
C PHE A 268 13.63 -0.70 12.61
N SER A 269 13.45 -1.42 11.50
CA SER A 269 13.54 -2.89 11.48
C SER A 269 14.96 -3.43 11.65
N ALA A 270 15.96 -2.62 11.34
CA ALA A 270 17.37 -3.01 11.44
C ALA A 270 17.97 -2.77 12.84
N PHE A 271 17.29 -1.97 13.68
CA PHE A 271 17.81 -1.55 14.98
C PHE A 271 17.46 -2.56 16.07
N SER A 272 18.50 -3.07 16.75
CA SER A 272 18.35 -4.04 17.85
C SER A 272 18.06 -3.39 19.22
N GLY A 273 18.07 -2.06 19.32
CA GLY A 273 17.89 -1.33 20.57
C GLY A 273 19.19 -0.96 21.28
N VAL A 274 20.34 -1.35 20.74
CA VAL A 274 21.70 -1.06 21.26
C VAL A 274 22.60 -0.53 20.17
#